data_6ec52b8991e65376315efbf2772f709d
#
_entry.id   6ec52b8991e65376315efbf2772f709d
#
_cell.length_a   1.000
_cell.length_b   1.000
_cell.length_c   1.000
_cell.angle_alpha   90.00
_cell.angle_beta   90.00
_cell.angle_gamma   90.00
#
_symmetry.space_group_name_H-M   'P 1'
#
loop_
_entity.id
_entity.type
_entity.pdbx_description
1 polymer ?
#
loop_
_entity_poly.entity_id
_entity_poly.type
_entity_poly.pdbx_seq_one_letter_code
_entity_poly.pdbx_strand_id
1 'polypeptide(L)'
;MDEKARSVEMHRPDGVPDAVQQVKHGILQTLAQIKAVGHPFMGIIEPNLREYTHLGDAASQTDGRIYSSKLGPLEVDGNFSGVPDDRWAFTAKSGTLNFGAAASLAAAARVLKSWDDALAKECLDAAIKLYAEERANPTPGGRGGPGGGAGAPGAPAAQGTPAAQGGRGGPATPGGQTAPGAPAGVGGPGGPFGGPGQDWTAALELMIATNGGAQYKARVQELFPTMLQRIGQNGWSAVRALPYLDATYKTQLAEAVKTYVVQLDKDMAATPFGVPPSLRGWGGSGGVVDFGFRMYFLHKAFPDIVSPEYTLRAANYILGTHPASSTSYVSSVGTSSKLKAYGNNRADNTFIPGGVIPGYVIIKPDFPECIDDFGFLWFEHEYVIGEAASWILAANAADAIVR
;
A
#
# COMPACT_ATOMS: atom_id res chain seq x y z
N MET A 1 24.01 8.65 6.70
CA MET A 1 23.31 9.32 7.82
C MET A 1 24.31 10.21 8.52
N ASP A 2 24.00 11.47 8.68
CA ASP A 2 24.77 12.36 9.55
C ASP A 2 24.22 12.21 10.98
N GLU A 3 24.95 11.53 11.84
CA GLU A 3 24.55 11.28 13.23
C GLU A 3 24.43 12.55 14.07
N LYS A 4 25.20 13.59 13.76
CA LYS A 4 25.18 14.86 14.48
C LYS A 4 23.97 15.69 14.13
N ALA A 5 23.66 15.78 12.86
CA ALA A 5 22.49 16.52 12.37
C ALA A 5 21.20 15.70 12.44
N ARG A 6 21.30 14.40 12.72
CA ARG A 6 20.18 13.44 12.59
C ARG A 6 19.46 13.54 11.24
N SER A 7 20.20 13.94 10.22
CA SER A 7 19.70 14.00 8.86
C SER A 7 20.24 12.82 8.06
N VAL A 8 19.41 12.33 7.17
CA VAL A 8 19.83 11.37 6.17
C VAL A 8 19.99 12.15 4.88
N GLU A 9 21.22 12.34 4.44
CA GLU A 9 21.47 12.81 3.10
C GLU A 9 21.11 11.65 2.16
N MET A 10 19.89 11.68 1.69
CA MET A 10 19.33 10.59 0.89
C MET A 10 19.80 10.66 -0.55
N HIS A 11 20.18 11.84 -1.02
CA HIS A 11 20.48 12.05 -2.41
C HIS A 11 21.50 13.19 -2.61
N ARG A 12 22.47 12.94 -3.47
CA ARG A 12 23.27 14.00 -4.09
C ARG A 12 22.71 14.27 -5.47
N PRO A 13 22.54 15.54 -5.87
CA PRO A 13 22.05 15.88 -7.20
C PRO A 13 22.90 15.22 -8.30
N ASP A 14 22.32 14.28 -9.01
CA ASP A 14 22.95 13.53 -10.12
C ASP A 14 22.25 13.76 -11.47
N GLY A 15 21.22 14.61 -11.47
CA GLY A 15 20.42 14.91 -12.65
C GLY A 15 19.25 13.96 -12.88
N VAL A 16 19.07 12.93 -12.03
CA VAL A 16 17.92 12.03 -12.09
C VAL A 16 16.99 12.35 -10.93
N PRO A 17 15.68 12.58 -11.15
CA PRO A 17 14.73 12.80 -10.06
C PRO A 17 14.65 11.61 -9.12
N ASP A 18 14.60 11.86 -7.81
CA ASP A 18 14.49 10.82 -6.76
C ASP A 18 13.32 9.87 -7.02
N ALA A 19 12.19 10.40 -7.46
CA ALA A 19 11.02 9.59 -7.79
C ALA A 19 11.31 8.55 -8.88
N VAL A 20 12.13 8.88 -9.88
CA VAL A 20 12.55 7.95 -10.94
C VAL A 20 13.46 6.86 -10.37
N GLN A 21 14.37 7.23 -9.49
CA GLN A 21 15.27 6.27 -8.82
C GLN A 21 14.50 5.34 -7.90
N GLN A 22 13.53 5.84 -7.14
CA GLN A 22 12.67 5.02 -6.27
C GLN A 22 11.81 4.04 -7.08
N VAL A 23 11.26 4.48 -8.21
CA VAL A 23 10.54 3.59 -9.14
C VAL A 23 11.47 2.51 -9.66
N LYS A 24 12.66 2.88 -10.14
CA LYS A 24 13.68 1.92 -10.61
C LYS A 24 14.01 0.89 -9.52
N HIS A 25 14.31 1.35 -8.32
CA HIS A 25 14.61 0.47 -7.19
C HIS A 25 13.46 -0.52 -6.92
N GLY A 26 12.23 -0.03 -6.82
CA GLY A 26 11.06 -0.83 -6.47
C GLY A 26 10.74 -1.93 -7.48
N ILE A 27 10.92 -1.68 -8.79
CA ILE A 27 10.56 -2.67 -9.81
C ILE A 27 11.61 -3.75 -10.05
N LEU A 28 12.86 -3.54 -9.69
CA LEU A 28 13.94 -4.52 -9.90
C LEU A 28 13.66 -5.83 -9.16
N GLN A 29 13.13 -5.76 -7.94
CA GLN A 29 12.74 -6.95 -7.20
C GLN A 29 11.62 -7.72 -7.90
N THR A 30 10.60 -7.03 -8.40
CA THR A 30 9.48 -7.64 -9.13
C THR A 30 9.97 -8.32 -10.41
N LEU A 31 10.83 -7.65 -11.18
CA LEU A 31 11.42 -8.23 -12.38
C LEU A 31 12.31 -9.44 -12.08
N ALA A 32 13.07 -9.40 -10.98
CA ALA A 32 13.90 -10.54 -10.55
C ALA A 32 13.03 -11.76 -10.23
N GLN A 33 11.90 -11.59 -9.53
CA GLN A 33 10.95 -12.65 -9.27
C GLN A 33 10.37 -13.24 -10.56
N ILE A 34 9.94 -12.37 -11.49
CA ILE A 34 9.40 -12.82 -12.78
C ILE A 34 10.46 -13.57 -13.61
N LYS A 35 11.70 -13.10 -13.61
CA LYS A 35 12.80 -13.80 -14.27
C LYS A 35 13.08 -15.19 -13.66
N ALA A 36 13.01 -15.30 -12.34
CA ALA A 36 13.32 -16.52 -11.62
C ALA A 36 12.23 -17.59 -11.75
N VAL A 37 10.95 -17.23 -11.60
CA VAL A 37 9.84 -18.21 -11.51
C VAL A 37 8.66 -17.90 -12.46
N GLY A 38 8.77 -16.88 -13.30
CA GLY A 38 7.74 -16.49 -14.27
C GLY A 38 6.63 -15.59 -13.74
N HIS A 39 6.59 -15.31 -12.44
CA HIS A 39 5.55 -14.48 -11.82
C HIS A 39 6.04 -13.91 -10.47
N PRO A 40 5.41 -12.87 -9.92
CA PRO A 40 5.68 -12.41 -8.56
C PRO A 40 5.19 -13.43 -7.53
N PHE A 41 5.79 -13.42 -6.34
CA PHE A 41 5.42 -14.29 -5.24
C PHE A 41 5.36 -13.53 -3.90
N MET A 42 4.70 -14.14 -2.91
CA MET A 42 4.32 -13.49 -1.65
C MET A 42 5.50 -13.01 -0.81
N GLY A 43 6.59 -13.75 -0.80
CA GLY A 43 7.74 -13.43 0.01
C GLY A 43 8.73 -14.56 0.14
N ILE A 44 9.78 -14.29 0.88
CA ILE A 44 10.82 -15.23 1.27
C ILE A 44 10.88 -15.29 2.80
N ILE A 45 11.30 -16.42 3.34
CA ILE A 45 11.43 -16.63 4.78
C ILE A 45 12.66 -17.48 5.09
N GLU A 46 13.28 -17.21 6.22
CA GLU A 46 14.31 -18.05 6.80
C GLU A 46 13.73 -19.42 7.19
N PRO A 47 14.44 -20.54 6.95
CA PRO A 47 13.93 -21.87 7.24
C PRO A 47 13.63 -22.13 8.72
N ASN A 48 14.32 -21.46 9.63
CA ASN A 48 14.29 -21.78 11.06
C ASN A 48 14.11 -20.60 12.02
N LEU A 49 13.96 -19.38 11.57
CA LEU A 49 13.80 -18.15 12.38
C LEU A 49 14.94 -17.85 13.37
N ARG A 50 16.00 -18.63 13.42
CA ARG A 50 17.12 -18.41 14.37
C ARG A 50 18.01 -17.25 13.97
N GLU A 51 17.97 -16.90 12.69
CA GLU A 51 18.74 -15.82 12.09
C GLU A 51 18.04 -14.46 12.17
N TYR A 52 16.78 -14.47 12.58
CA TYR A 52 16.02 -13.23 12.84
C TYR A 52 16.40 -12.63 14.19
N THR A 53 17.58 -12.04 14.30
CA THR A 53 17.94 -11.24 15.46
C THR A 53 17.20 -9.92 15.43
N HIS A 54 17.16 -9.28 14.26
CA HIS A 54 16.35 -8.09 13.98
C HIS A 54 15.90 -8.12 12.51
N LEU A 55 14.69 -7.75 12.25
CA LEU A 55 14.20 -7.59 10.89
C LEU A 55 15.06 -6.55 10.16
N GLY A 56 15.45 -6.85 8.93
CA GLY A 56 16.25 -5.96 8.11
C GLY A 56 17.74 -5.93 8.43
N ASP A 57 18.25 -6.85 9.26
CA ASP A 57 19.68 -6.99 9.48
C ASP A 57 20.43 -7.41 8.22
N ALA A 58 21.62 -6.83 8.04
CA ALA A 58 22.54 -7.22 6.96
C ALA A 58 22.99 -8.69 7.07
N ALA A 59 22.92 -9.27 8.27
CA ALA A 59 23.19 -10.69 8.53
C ALA A 59 22.23 -11.63 7.80
N SER A 60 21.13 -11.11 7.27
CA SER A 60 20.15 -11.87 6.50
C SER A 60 20.48 -11.98 5.00
N GLN A 61 21.66 -11.61 4.57
CA GLN A 61 22.10 -11.78 3.18
C GLN A 61 22.58 -13.22 2.94
N THR A 62 22.19 -13.78 1.80
CA THR A 62 22.68 -15.10 1.39
C THR A 62 24.02 -14.98 0.66
N ASP A 63 24.83 -16.04 0.72
CA ASP A 63 26.07 -16.12 -0.04
C ASP A 63 25.85 -16.49 -1.53
N GLY A 64 24.58 -16.69 -1.92
CA GLY A 64 24.19 -17.09 -3.27
C GLY A 64 24.49 -18.55 -3.61
N ARG A 65 24.80 -19.38 -2.61
CA ARG A 65 25.06 -20.82 -2.76
C ARG A 65 24.04 -21.62 -1.97
N ILE A 66 23.92 -22.89 -2.30
CA ILE A 66 23.01 -23.82 -1.62
C ILE A 66 23.72 -24.38 -0.39
N TYR A 67 23.08 -24.33 0.76
CA TYR A 67 23.62 -24.91 1.98
C TYR A 67 23.82 -26.42 1.88
N SER A 68 24.97 -26.87 2.32
CA SER A 68 25.29 -28.31 2.45
C SER A 68 25.84 -28.59 3.85
N SER A 69 25.12 -29.38 4.63
CA SER A 69 25.56 -29.83 5.95
C SER A 69 26.81 -30.71 5.93
N LYS A 70 27.29 -31.09 4.74
CA LYS A 70 28.53 -31.88 4.56
C LYS A 70 29.77 -31.02 4.52
N LEU A 71 29.61 -29.71 4.32
CA LEU A 71 30.70 -28.76 4.26
C LEU A 71 30.86 -28.04 5.61
N GLY A 72 32.07 -27.66 5.95
CA GLY A 72 32.36 -26.81 7.09
C GLY A 72 31.88 -25.39 6.85
N PRO A 73 31.73 -24.54 7.91
CA PRO A 73 31.15 -23.19 7.83
C PRO A 73 31.81 -22.21 6.86
N LEU A 74 33.07 -22.49 6.46
CA LEU A 74 33.83 -21.68 5.50
C LEU A 74 34.17 -22.42 4.22
N GLU A 75 33.66 -23.64 4.06
CA GLU A 75 33.95 -24.47 2.89
C GLU A 75 32.95 -24.22 1.78
N VAL A 76 33.45 -24.27 0.55
CA VAL A 76 32.68 -24.07 -0.68
C VAL A 76 33.04 -25.20 -1.66
N ASP A 77 32.03 -25.82 -2.25
CA ASP A 77 32.18 -26.80 -3.32
C ASP A 77 31.20 -26.46 -4.45
N GLY A 78 31.69 -25.80 -5.49
CA GLY A 78 30.88 -25.33 -6.61
C GLY A 78 29.75 -24.40 -6.19
N ASN A 79 28.51 -24.86 -6.38
CA ASN A 79 27.29 -24.13 -6.01
C ASN A 79 26.85 -24.36 -4.55
N PHE A 80 27.63 -25.06 -3.75
CA PHE A 80 27.30 -25.38 -2.36
C PHE A 80 28.25 -24.67 -1.39
N SER A 81 27.74 -24.33 -0.20
CA SER A 81 28.52 -23.82 0.91
C SER A 81 28.10 -24.45 2.24
N GLY A 82 28.94 -24.31 3.25
CA GLY A 82 28.62 -24.71 4.62
C GLY A 82 27.90 -23.63 5.45
N VAL A 83 27.50 -22.53 4.81
CA VAL A 83 26.78 -21.42 5.47
C VAL A 83 25.28 -21.67 5.40
N PRO A 84 24.55 -21.80 6.53
CA PRO A 84 23.11 -22.09 6.56
C PRO A 84 22.27 -20.82 6.38
N ASP A 85 22.46 -20.09 5.28
CA ASP A 85 21.82 -18.81 4.97
C ASP A 85 20.77 -18.90 3.86
N ASP A 86 20.40 -20.11 3.43
CA ASP A 86 19.35 -20.36 2.44
C ASP A 86 17.98 -19.88 2.93
N ARG A 87 17.18 -19.38 1.99
CA ARG A 87 15.81 -18.92 2.24
C ARG A 87 14.80 -19.64 1.39
N TRP A 88 13.60 -19.77 1.93
CA TRP A 88 12.48 -20.34 1.21
C TRP A 88 11.64 -19.25 0.57
N ALA A 89 11.27 -19.43 -0.69
CA ALA A 89 10.35 -18.55 -1.39
C ALA A 89 8.96 -19.18 -1.50
N PHE A 90 7.94 -18.40 -1.23
CA PHE A 90 6.54 -18.80 -1.42
C PHE A 90 6.14 -18.59 -2.86
N THR A 91 6.45 -19.52 -3.74
CA THR A 91 6.30 -19.42 -5.20
C THR A 91 4.90 -19.75 -5.71
N ALA A 92 3.90 -19.89 -4.84
CA ALA A 92 2.52 -20.08 -5.28
C ALA A 92 2.02 -18.87 -6.08
N LYS A 93 1.38 -19.13 -7.21
CA LYS A 93 0.78 -18.07 -8.04
C LYS A 93 -0.37 -17.37 -7.30
N SER A 94 -0.49 -16.08 -7.53
CA SER A 94 -1.59 -15.25 -7.02
C SER A 94 -2.05 -14.27 -8.10
N GLY A 95 -3.31 -14.36 -8.52
CA GLY A 95 -3.88 -13.44 -9.49
C GLY A 95 -3.84 -11.98 -9.03
N THR A 96 -4.01 -11.75 -7.73
CA THR A 96 -3.86 -10.42 -7.14
C THR A 96 -2.46 -9.86 -7.32
N LEU A 97 -1.43 -10.67 -7.06
CA LEU A 97 -0.03 -10.25 -7.26
C LEU A 97 0.30 -10.07 -8.73
N ASN A 98 -0.20 -10.95 -9.61
CA ASN A 98 0.04 -10.86 -11.05
C ASN A 98 -0.54 -9.57 -11.63
N PHE A 99 -1.79 -9.25 -11.34
CA PHE A 99 -2.39 -7.97 -11.78
C PHE A 99 -1.72 -6.76 -11.12
N GLY A 100 -1.40 -6.84 -9.83
CA GLY A 100 -0.70 -5.75 -9.12
C GLY A 100 0.68 -5.48 -9.72
N ALA A 101 1.46 -6.51 -10.02
CA ALA A 101 2.75 -6.37 -10.68
C ALA A 101 2.61 -5.84 -12.11
N ALA A 102 1.62 -6.33 -12.88
CA ALA A 102 1.36 -5.82 -14.22
C ALA A 102 1.04 -4.31 -14.20
N ALA A 103 0.22 -3.85 -13.23
CA ALA A 103 -0.08 -2.44 -13.04
C ALA A 103 1.17 -1.63 -12.70
N SER A 104 1.94 -2.08 -11.70
CA SER A 104 3.15 -1.38 -11.24
C SER A 104 4.21 -1.29 -12.33
N LEU A 105 4.45 -2.37 -13.08
CA LEU A 105 5.41 -2.40 -14.18
C LEU A 105 4.96 -1.52 -15.36
N ALA A 106 3.67 -1.49 -15.70
CA ALA A 106 3.14 -0.61 -16.75
C ALA A 106 3.26 0.88 -16.35
N ALA A 107 3.03 1.21 -15.08
CA ALA A 107 3.26 2.55 -14.56
C ALA A 107 4.74 2.92 -14.56
N ALA A 108 5.61 2.01 -14.11
CA ALA A 108 7.06 2.20 -14.11
C ALA A 108 7.62 2.41 -15.51
N ALA A 109 7.14 1.68 -16.50
CA ALA A 109 7.55 1.87 -17.90
C ALA A 109 7.35 3.31 -18.38
N ARG A 110 6.27 3.98 -17.95
CA ARG A 110 6.02 5.39 -18.30
C ARG A 110 6.95 6.35 -17.57
N VAL A 111 7.25 6.07 -16.31
CA VAL A 111 8.15 6.91 -15.49
C VAL A 111 9.59 6.80 -15.96
N LEU A 112 10.02 5.58 -16.30
CA LEU A 112 11.40 5.30 -16.73
C LEU A 112 11.69 5.72 -18.17
N LYS A 113 10.66 5.96 -18.97
CA LYS A 113 10.83 6.43 -20.34
C LYS A 113 11.66 7.73 -20.37
N SER A 114 12.65 7.77 -21.25
CA SER A 114 13.64 8.84 -21.36
C SER A 114 14.70 8.91 -20.25
N TRP A 115 14.60 8.05 -19.22
CA TRP A 115 15.60 7.91 -18.18
C TRP A 115 16.37 6.58 -18.30
N ASP A 116 15.64 5.51 -18.61
CA ASP A 116 16.17 4.15 -18.83
C ASP A 116 15.22 3.41 -19.78
N ASP A 117 15.34 3.69 -21.07
CA ASP A 117 14.42 3.17 -22.09
C ASP A 117 14.47 1.64 -22.20
N ALA A 118 15.62 1.03 -21.93
CA ALA A 118 15.76 -0.43 -21.95
C ALA A 118 14.95 -1.06 -20.81
N LEU A 119 15.08 -0.53 -19.60
CA LEU A 119 14.32 -0.98 -18.44
C LEU A 119 12.85 -0.64 -18.58
N ALA A 120 12.50 0.53 -19.13
CA ALA A 120 11.11 0.91 -19.42
C ALA A 120 10.44 -0.11 -20.37
N LYS A 121 11.16 -0.52 -21.42
CA LYS A 121 10.68 -1.55 -22.33
C LYS A 121 10.52 -2.90 -21.65
N GLU A 122 11.50 -3.34 -20.86
CA GLU A 122 11.42 -4.59 -20.10
C GLU A 122 10.22 -4.61 -19.15
N CYS A 123 9.96 -3.51 -18.44
CA CYS A 123 8.80 -3.36 -17.59
C CYS A 123 7.49 -3.51 -18.36
N LEU A 124 7.37 -2.84 -19.51
CA LEU A 124 6.14 -2.91 -20.32
C LEU A 124 5.90 -4.32 -20.88
N ASP A 125 6.94 -4.95 -21.41
CA ASP A 125 6.85 -6.31 -21.96
C ASP A 125 6.44 -7.32 -20.87
N ALA A 126 7.05 -7.23 -19.69
CA ALA A 126 6.70 -8.07 -18.54
C ALA A 126 5.26 -7.82 -18.07
N ALA A 127 4.81 -6.56 -18.01
CA ALA A 127 3.45 -6.21 -17.64
C ALA A 127 2.42 -6.79 -18.61
N ILE A 128 2.64 -6.64 -19.91
CA ILE A 128 1.77 -7.18 -20.95
C ILE A 128 1.67 -8.70 -20.86
N LYS A 129 2.82 -9.35 -20.74
CA LYS A 129 2.88 -10.82 -20.64
C LYS A 129 2.14 -11.32 -19.41
N LEU A 130 2.45 -10.76 -18.24
CA LEU A 130 1.85 -11.19 -16.97
C LEU A 130 0.34 -10.98 -16.95
N TYR A 131 -0.14 -9.85 -17.46
CA TYR A 131 -1.56 -9.56 -17.60
C TYR A 131 -2.26 -10.55 -18.53
N ALA A 132 -1.67 -10.81 -19.71
CA ALA A 132 -2.25 -11.72 -20.68
C ALA A 132 -2.31 -13.16 -20.17
N GLU A 133 -1.26 -13.63 -19.49
CA GLU A 133 -1.22 -14.96 -18.89
C GLU A 133 -2.28 -15.13 -17.81
N GLU A 134 -2.43 -14.15 -16.90
CA GLU A 134 -3.42 -14.20 -15.83
C GLU A 134 -4.86 -14.13 -16.38
N ARG A 135 -5.08 -13.36 -17.45
CA ARG A 135 -6.38 -13.30 -18.12
C ARG A 135 -6.74 -14.59 -18.85
N ALA A 136 -5.77 -15.24 -19.49
CA ALA A 136 -5.99 -16.50 -20.22
C ALA A 136 -6.18 -17.69 -19.26
N ASN A 137 -5.44 -17.71 -18.15
CA ASN A 137 -5.43 -18.78 -17.17
C ASN A 137 -5.56 -18.21 -15.75
N PRO A 138 -6.75 -17.77 -15.36
CA PRO A 138 -6.96 -17.14 -14.07
C PRO A 138 -6.50 -18.05 -12.93
N THR A 139 -5.63 -17.54 -12.07
CA THR A 139 -5.22 -18.25 -10.86
C THR A 139 -6.45 -18.43 -9.97
N PRO A 140 -6.77 -19.66 -9.56
CA PRO A 140 -7.90 -19.89 -8.66
C PRO A 140 -7.78 -18.99 -7.44
N GLY A 141 -8.86 -18.28 -7.09
CA GLY A 141 -8.84 -17.26 -6.04
C GLY A 141 -8.29 -17.80 -4.73
N GLY A 142 -7.02 -17.52 -4.45
CA GLY A 142 -6.44 -17.73 -3.16
C GLY A 142 -7.20 -16.88 -2.16
N ARG A 143 -7.89 -17.50 -1.20
CA ARG A 143 -8.44 -16.80 -0.05
C ARG A 143 -7.32 -16.04 0.62
N GLY A 144 -7.58 -14.80 0.88
CA GLY A 144 -6.61 -13.80 1.35
C GLY A 144 -5.65 -14.31 2.42
N GLY A 145 -4.51 -13.63 2.50
CA GLY A 145 -3.31 -13.93 3.26
C GLY A 145 -3.49 -14.38 4.72
N PRO A 146 -2.41 -14.57 5.49
CA PRO A 146 -2.40 -15.25 6.78
C PRO A 146 -3.31 -14.58 7.80
N GLY A 147 -4.56 -15.06 7.88
CA GLY A 147 -5.63 -14.54 8.75
C GLY A 147 -6.99 -15.16 8.45
N GLY A 148 -7.18 -15.83 7.32
CA GLY A 148 -8.41 -16.50 6.93
C GLY A 148 -8.27 -18.02 6.98
N GLY A 149 -8.57 -18.63 8.13
CA GLY A 149 -8.60 -20.08 8.29
C GLY A 149 -9.59 -20.73 7.33
N ALA A 150 -9.10 -21.59 6.44
CA ALA A 150 -9.86 -22.66 5.84
C ALA A 150 -8.93 -23.87 5.71
N GLY A 151 -9.31 -24.93 6.41
CA GLY A 151 -8.56 -26.17 6.49
C GLY A 151 -8.26 -26.74 5.12
N ALA A 152 -7.03 -27.19 4.93
CA ALA A 152 -6.64 -28.05 3.85
C ALA A 152 -7.31 -29.41 4.01
N PRO A 153 -7.86 -30.03 2.96
CA PRO A 153 -8.31 -31.41 3.03
C PRO A 153 -7.07 -32.33 3.02
N GLY A 154 -6.92 -33.10 4.07
CA GLY A 154 -6.14 -34.35 4.04
C GLY A 154 -4.66 -34.28 4.42
N ALA A 155 -4.35 -33.86 5.66
CA ALA A 155 -3.12 -34.30 6.31
C ALA A 155 -3.50 -35.27 7.46
N PRO A 156 -2.82 -36.42 7.63
CA PRO A 156 -3.12 -37.32 8.71
C PRO A 156 -2.75 -36.70 10.07
N ALA A 157 -3.60 -36.89 11.04
CA ALA A 157 -3.43 -36.42 12.41
C ALA A 157 -2.17 -37.02 13.04
N ALA A 158 -1.22 -36.17 13.43
CA ALA A 158 -0.15 -36.55 14.34
C ALA A 158 -0.69 -36.59 15.77
N GLN A 159 -0.53 -37.74 16.42
CA GLN A 159 -0.94 -37.99 17.80
C GLN A 159 -0.15 -37.15 18.81
N GLY A 160 -0.87 -36.74 19.84
CA GLY A 160 -0.53 -35.74 20.80
C GLY A 160 0.70 -35.92 21.67
N THR A 161 1.16 -34.78 22.15
CA THR A 161 1.88 -34.62 23.42
C THR A 161 1.13 -33.64 24.29
N PRO A 162 1.15 -33.79 25.65
CA PRO A 162 0.20 -33.12 26.54
C PRO A 162 0.53 -31.64 26.73
N ALA A 163 -0.54 -30.85 26.77
CA ALA A 163 -0.51 -29.41 27.02
C ALA A 163 -0.08 -29.06 28.44
N ALA A 164 0.80 -28.09 28.58
CA ALA A 164 1.01 -27.38 29.84
C ALA A 164 -0.11 -26.33 30.00
N GLN A 165 -0.82 -26.42 31.12
CA GLN A 165 -1.86 -25.46 31.53
C GLN A 165 -1.25 -24.13 31.98
N GLY A 166 -1.85 -23.03 31.57
CA GLY A 166 -1.64 -21.77 32.25
C GLY A 166 -2.07 -20.55 31.42
N GLY A 167 -3.22 -19.97 31.75
CA GLY A 167 -3.53 -18.59 31.37
C GLY A 167 -4.97 -18.30 30.96
N ARG A 168 -5.80 -18.07 31.96
CA ARG A 168 -7.06 -17.32 32.09
C ARG A 168 -7.80 -16.91 30.80
N GLY A 169 -8.97 -17.54 30.63
CA GLY A 169 -10.00 -17.13 29.67
C GLY A 169 -10.73 -15.87 30.11
N GLY A 170 -10.90 -14.93 29.20
CA GLY A 170 -11.93 -13.90 29.29
C GLY A 170 -13.23 -14.38 28.63
N PRO A 171 -14.41 -13.88 29.03
CA PRO A 171 -15.69 -14.42 28.60
C PRO A 171 -16.00 -14.08 27.13
N ALA A 172 -16.49 -15.08 26.40
CA ALA A 172 -17.02 -14.95 25.08
C ALA A 172 -18.29 -14.07 25.07
N THR A 173 -18.33 -13.07 24.23
CA THR A 173 -19.52 -12.27 23.95
C THR A 173 -20.37 -12.94 22.88
N PRO A 174 -21.66 -13.17 23.07
CA PRO A 174 -22.53 -13.75 22.05
C PRO A 174 -22.97 -12.71 21.02
N GLY A 175 -23.00 -13.13 19.75
CA GLY A 175 -23.89 -12.64 18.73
C GLY A 175 -23.79 -11.16 18.35
N GLY A 176 -22.85 -10.80 17.49
CA GLY A 176 -22.87 -9.51 16.80
C GLY A 176 -23.84 -9.50 15.64
N GLN A 177 -25.03 -8.93 15.81
CA GLN A 177 -25.93 -8.55 14.73
C GLN A 177 -25.26 -7.44 13.92
N THR A 178 -25.13 -7.63 12.60
CA THR A 178 -24.73 -6.59 11.66
C THR A 178 -25.83 -5.54 11.60
N ALA A 179 -25.55 -4.34 12.06
CA ALA A 179 -26.43 -3.19 11.88
C ALA A 179 -26.54 -2.84 10.37
N PRO A 180 -27.74 -2.61 9.82
CA PRO A 180 -27.92 -2.14 8.46
C PRO A 180 -27.46 -0.69 8.36
N GLY A 181 -26.57 -0.38 7.41
CA GLY A 181 -26.23 1.01 7.05
C GLY A 181 -24.81 1.47 7.38
N ALA A 182 -23.89 0.58 7.74
CA ALA A 182 -22.49 1.00 7.81
C ALA A 182 -21.93 1.17 6.39
N PRO A 183 -21.33 2.35 6.04
CA PRO A 183 -20.62 2.47 4.77
C PRO A 183 -19.53 1.40 4.71
N ALA A 184 -19.39 0.76 3.55
CA ALA A 184 -18.42 -0.30 3.33
C ALA A 184 -17.03 0.17 3.78
N GLY A 185 -16.50 -0.49 4.81
CA GLY A 185 -15.31 -0.07 5.51
C GLY A 185 -14.12 0.14 4.59
N VAL A 186 -13.44 1.23 4.81
CA VAL A 186 -12.06 1.43 4.39
C VAL A 186 -11.30 0.21 4.87
N GLY A 187 -10.76 -0.59 3.94
CA GLY A 187 -10.03 -1.80 4.30
C GLY A 187 -8.91 -1.45 5.28
N GLY A 188 -8.75 -2.30 6.31
CA GLY A 188 -7.57 -2.25 7.16
C GLY A 188 -6.29 -2.33 6.33
N PRO A 189 -5.09 -2.27 6.92
CA PRO A 189 -3.81 -2.12 6.23
C PRO A 189 -3.47 -3.31 5.32
N GLY A 190 -4.32 -3.56 4.37
CA GLY A 190 -4.02 -4.24 3.14
C GLY A 190 -3.49 -3.16 2.23
N GLY A 191 -2.21 -3.17 1.98
CA GLY A 191 -1.60 -2.31 1.00
C GLY A 191 -2.41 -2.29 -0.29
N PRO A 192 -2.06 -1.49 -1.31
CA PRO A 192 -2.84 -1.22 -2.52
C PRO A 192 -3.30 -2.46 -3.33
N PHE A 193 -3.14 -3.64 -2.77
CA PHE A 193 -3.22 -4.94 -3.43
C PHE A 193 -4.41 -5.83 -3.04
N GLY A 194 -5.39 -5.36 -2.29
CA GLY A 194 -6.51 -6.20 -1.83
C GLY A 194 -7.87 -5.82 -2.39
N GLY A 195 -8.34 -6.47 -3.46
CA GLY A 195 -9.73 -6.36 -3.88
C GLY A 195 -9.99 -6.57 -5.37
N PRO A 196 -11.25 -6.62 -5.80
CA PRO A 196 -11.63 -6.79 -7.20
C PRO A 196 -11.16 -5.68 -8.16
N GLY A 197 -10.47 -4.67 -7.63
CA GLY A 197 -9.87 -3.57 -8.39
C GLY A 197 -8.52 -3.87 -9.05
N GLN A 198 -7.89 -5.01 -8.82
CA GLN A 198 -6.54 -5.27 -9.36
C GLN A 198 -6.54 -5.44 -10.88
N ASP A 199 -7.48 -6.18 -11.42
CA ASP A 199 -7.66 -6.32 -12.87
C ASP A 199 -7.98 -4.96 -13.51
N TRP A 200 -8.84 -4.15 -12.86
CA TRP A 200 -9.10 -2.77 -13.29
C TRP A 200 -7.82 -1.94 -13.32
N THR A 201 -7.05 -1.96 -12.24
CA THR A 201 -5.82 -1.15 -12.14
C THR A 201 -4.81 -1.58 -13.20
N ALA A 202 -4.63 -2.88 -13.40
CA ALA A 202 -3.74 -3.40 -14.43
C ALA A 202 -4.20 -3.02 -15.85
N ALA A 203 -5.50 -3.18 -16.15
CA ALA A 203 -6.04 -2.78 -17.45
C ALA A 203 -5.91 -1.29 -17.70
N LEU A 204 -6.16 -0.45 -16.68
CA LEU A 204 -6.02 1.01 -16.75
C LEU A 204 -4.56 1.41 -17.02
N GLU A 205 -3.60 0.91 -16.23
CA GLU A 205 -2.20 1.25 -16.38
C GLU A 205 -1.64 0.80 -17.74
N LEU A 206 -2.02 -0.40 -18.19
CA LEU A 206 -1.67 -0.88 -19.53
C LEU A 206 -2.34 -0.08 -20.64
N MET A 207 -3.62 0.32 -20.48
CA MET A 207 -4.28 1.20 -21.43
C MET A 207 -3.51 2.53 -21.59
N ILE A 208 -3.11 3.13 -20.47
CA ILE A 208 -2.35 4.37 -20.48
C ILE A 208 -0.95 4.17 -21.09
N ALA A 209 -0.24 3.11 -20.67
CA ALA A 209 1.13 2.82 -21.16
C ALA A 209 1.18 2.47 -22.64
N THR A 210 0.10 1.91 -23.20
CA THR A 210 -0.03 1.58 -24.63
C THR A 210 -0.79 2.64 -25.45
N ASN A 211 -1.02 3.81 -24.86
CA ASN A 211 -1.76 4.92 -25.48
C ASN A 211 -3.14 4.50 -26.04
N GLY A 212 -3.94 3.80 -25.21
CA GLY A 212 -5.30 3.40 -25.56
C GLY A 212 -5.43 2.03 -26.20
N GLY A 213 -4.52 1.09 -25.91
CA GLY A 213 -4.60 -0.28 -26.45
C GLY A 213 -5.99 -0.89 -26.34
N ALA A 214 -6.55 -1.35 -27.46
CA ALA A 214 -7.98 -1.68 -27.61
C ALA A 214 -8.47 -2.73 -26.59
N GLN A 215 -7.69 -3.76 -26.34
CA GLN A 215 -8.02 -4.83 -25.38
C GLN A 215 -8.13 -4.34 -23.95
N TYR A 216 -7.27 -3.40 -23.55
CA TYR A 216 -7.28 -2.81 -22.21
C TYR A 216 -8.43 -1.82 -22.07
N LYS A 217 -8.68 -1.02 -23.10
CA LYS A 217 -9.84 -0.12 -23.18
C LYS A 217 -11.14 -0.88 -23.00
N ALA A 218 -11.34 -1.97 -23.74
CA ALA A 218 -12.51 -2.82 -23.61
C ALA A 218 -12.67 -3.36 -22.18
N ARG A 219 -11.56 -3.79 -21.55
CA ARG A 219 -11.62 -4.30 -20.17
C ARG A 219 -11.93 -3.22 -19.14
N VAL A 220 -11.37 -2.02 -19.28
CA VAL A 220 -11.71 -0.87 -18.44
C VAL A 220 -13.20 -0.54 -18.55
N GLN A 221 -13.77 -0.54 -19.76
CA GLN A 221 -15.19 -0.31 -19.96
C GLN A 221 -16.06 -1.42 -19.35
N GLU A 222 -15.67 -2.69 -19.48
CA GLU A 222 -16.36 -3.84 -18.90
C GLU A 222 -16.43 -3.76 -17.37
N LEU A 223 -15.34 -3.37 -16.71
CA LEU A 223 -15.24 -3.30 -15.26
C LEU A 223 -15.84 -2.00 -14.67
N PHE A 224 -16.06 -1.00 -15.48
CA PHE A 224 -16.47 0.33 -15.02
C PHE A 224 -17.72 0.36 -14.15
N PRO A 225 -18.81 -0.36 -14.43
CA PRO A 225 -20.00 -0.37 -13.58
C PRO A 225 -19.71 -0.84 -12.15
N THR A 226 -18.78 -1.79 -11.98
CA THR A 226 -18.35 -2.25 -10.66
C THR A 226 -17.51 -1.19 -9.95
N MET A 227 -16.68 -0.44 -10.68
CA MET A 227 -15.85 0.63 -10.13
C MET A 227 -16.70 1.81 -9.64
N LEU A 228 -17.82 2.12 -10.31
CA LEU A 228 -18.73 3.17 -9.88
C LEU A 228 -19.37 2.92 -8.52
N GLN A 229 -19.57 1.64 -8.13
CA GLN A 229 -20.13 1.30 -6.81
C GLN A 229 -19.24 1.74 -5.64
N ARG A 230 -17.96 2.01 -5.89
CA ARG A 230 -16.97 2.43 -4.91
C ARG A 230 -16.25 3.70 -5.36
N ILE A 231 -17.01 4.67 -5.82
CA ILE A 231 -16.48 5.89 -6.44
C ILE A 231 -15.51 6.66 -5.53
N GLY A 232 -15.76 6.74 -4.24
CA GLY A 232 -14.87 7.38 -3.27
C GLY A 232 -13.48 6.74 -3.19
N GLN A 233 -13.37 5.45 -3.53
CA GLN A 233 -12.10 4.72 -3.56
C GLN A 233 -11.49 4.69 -4.96
N ASN A 234 -12.32 4.58 -6.00
CA ASN A 234 -11.87 4.28 -7.36
C ASN A 234 -11.97 5.49 -8.31
N GLY A 235 -12.68 6.54 -7.94
CA GLY A 235 -12.93 7.68 -8.81
C GLY A 235 -11.66 8.36 -9.31
N TRP A 236 -10.66 8.50 -8.45
CA TRP A 236 -9.36 9.06 -8.80
C TRP A 236 -8.66 8.28 -9.93
N SER A 237 -8.81 6.97 -9.96
CA SER A 237 -8.27 6.14 -11.05
C SER A 237 -9.16 6.19 -12.28
N ALA A 238 -10.49 6.24 -12.10
CA ALA A 238 -11.44 6.32 -13.19
C ALA A 238 -11.29 7.60 -14.02
N VAL A 239 -11.02 8.75 -13.41
CA VAL A 239 -10.79 9.99 -14.15
C VAL A 239 -9.55 9.95 -15.05
N ARG A 240 -8.57 9.11 -14.75
CA ARG A 240 -7.37 8.92 -15.56
C ARG A 240 -7.66 8.21 -16.89
N ALA A 241 -8.81 7.53 -17.00
CA ALA A 241 -9.28 6.91 -18.24
C ALA A 241 -9.95 7.90 -19.21
N LEU A 242 -10.34 9.09 -18.75
CA LEU A 242 -11.09 10.07 -19.56
C LEU A 242 -10.45 10.41 -20.92
N PRO A 243 -9.11 10.54 -21.05
CA PRO A 243 -8.51 10.82 -22.36
C PRO A 243 -8.69 9.71 -23.40
N TYR A 244 -9.02 8.51 -22.97
CA TYR A 244 -9.10 7.31 -23.81
C TYR A 244 -10.52 6.82 -24.06
N LEU A 245 -11.52 7.33 -23.33
CA LEU A 245 -12.89 6.86 -23.33
C LEU A 245 -13.85 7.95 -23.87
N ASP A 246 -15.06 7.55 -24.16
CA ASP A 246 -16.07 8.41 -24.81
C ASP A 246 -16.84 9.31 -23.83
N ALA A 247 -17.72 10.15 -24.40
CA ALA A 247 -18.54 11.07 -23.65
C ALA A 247 -19.53 10.34 -22.70
N THR A 248 -19.99 9.15 -23.05
CA THR A 248 -20.90 8.35 -22.22
C THR A 248 -20.20 7.95 -20.91
N TYR A 249 -18.97 7.48 -21.00
CA TYR A 249 -18.14 7.19 -19.82
C TYR A 249 -17.99 8.41 -18.91
N LYS A 250 -17.64 9.58 -19.51
CA LYS A 250 -17.50 10.84 -18.77
C LYS A 250 -18.79 11.23 -18.04
N THR A 251 -19.92 11.13 -18.71
CA THR A 251 -21.23 11.47 -18.13
C THR A 251 -21.59 10.56 -16.97
N GLN A 252 -21.45 9.24 -17.13
CA GLN A 252 -21.72 8.28 -16.06
C GLN A 252 -20.80 8.49 -14.85
N LEU A 253 -19.52 8.78 -15.10
CA LEU A 253 -18.56 9.07 -14.03
C LEU A 253 -18.94 10.36 -13.29
N ALA A 254 -19.30 11.42 -14.00
CA ALA A 254 -19.70 12.69 -13.42
C ALA A 254 -20.94 12.55 -12.50
N GLU A 255 -21.96 11.80 -12.93
CA GLU A 255 -23.17 11.56 -12.12
C GLU A 255 -22.84 10.74 -10.86
N ALA A 256 -21.97 9.73 -10.96
CA ALA A 256 -21.53 8.98 -9.79
C ALA A 256 -20.74 9.85 -8.80
N VAL A 257 -19.85 10.71 -9.32
CA VAL A 257 -19.08 11.67 -8.49
C VAL A 257 -20.02 12.66 -7.80
N LYS A 258 -21.01 13.19 -8.50
CA LYS A 258 -22.00 14.09 -7.93
C LYS A 258 -22.79 13.44 -6.79
N THR A 259 -23.26 12.22 -7.00
CA THR A 259 -23.95 11.45 -5.95
C THR A 259 -23.07 11.21 -4.74
N TYR A 260 -21.80 10.86 -4.97
CA TYR A 260 -20.82 10.66 -3.91
C TYR A 260 -20.56 11.92 -3.09
N VAL A 261 -20.36 13.06 -3.74
CA VAL A 261 -20.11 14.35 -3.07
C VAL A 261 -21.28 14.74 -2.15
N VAL A 262 -22.53 14.56 -2.59
CA VAL A 262 -23.72 14.83 -1.77
C VAL A 262 -23.72 13.98 -0.48
N GLN A 263 -23.31 12.72 -0.56
CA GLN A 263 -23.23 11.88 0.63
C GLN A 263 -22.01 12.24 1.49
N LEU A 264 -20.88 12.52 0.85
CA LEU A 264 -19.64 12.94 1.52
C LEU A 264 -19.85 14.21 2.37
N ASP A 265 -20.56 15.20 1.84
CA ASP A 265 -20.85 16.45 2.57
C ASP A 265 -21.65 16.20 3.86
N LYS A 266 -22.59 15.27 3.82
CA LYS A 266 -23.35 14.86 5.01
C LYS A 266 -22.46 14.15 6.03
N ASP A 267 -21.60 13.24 5.57
CA ASP A 267 -20.69 12.49 6.44
C ASP A 267 -19.66 13.43 7.09
N MET A 268 -19.14 14.39 6.34
CA MET A 268 -18.19 15.39 6.84
C MET A 268 -18.81 16.40 7.80
N ALA A 269 -20.07 16.76 7.60
CA ALA A 269 -20.81 17.66 8.51
C ALA A 269 -21.02 17.01 9.89
N ALA A 270 -20.92 15.70 10.01
CA ALA A 270 -21.01 14.97 11.27
C ALA A 270 -19.71 15.02 12.10
N THR A 271 -18.63 15.61 11.57
CA THR A 271 -17.35 15.74 12.28
C THR A 271 -16.87 17.19 12.31
N PRO A 272 -16.29 17.66 13.42
CA PRO A 272 -15.79 19.03 13.51
C PRO A 272 -14.54 19.29 12.65
N PHE A 273 -13.89 18.22 12.16
CA PHE A 273 -12.62 18.33 11.44
C PHE A 273 -12.79 18.46 9.93
N GLY A 274 -14.01 18.28 9.41
CA GLY A 274 -14.32 18.43 8.00
C GLY A 274 -13.58 17.44 7.09
N VAL A 275 -13.24 16.28 7.60
CA VAL A 275 -12.67 15.14 6.88
C VAL A 275 -13.45 13.87 7.25
N PRO A 276 -13.47 12.83 6.38
CA PRO A 276 -14.10 11.58 6.74
C PRO A 276 -13.36 10.94 7.92
N PRO A 277 -14.04 10.65 9.04
CA PRO A 277 -13.38 10.02 10.16
C PRO A 277 -13.03 8.57 9.84
N SER A 278 -11.81 8.17 10.15
CA SER A 278 -11.47 6.75 10.26
C SER A 278 -11.81 6.30 11.68
N LEU A 279 -12.86 5.52 11.81
CA LEU A 279 -13.32 5.01 13.11
C LEU A 279 -12.84 3.59 13.39
N ARG A 280 -11.89 3.07 12.61
CA ARG A 280 -11.46 1.67 12.70
C ARG A 280 -9.96 1.53 12.52
N GLY A 281 -9.37 0.79 13.43
CA GLY A 281 -8.08 0.16 13.26
C GLY A 281 -6.90 1.08 13.51
N TRP A 282 -6.02 1.04 12.60
CA TRP A 282 -4.73 1.71 12.60
C TRP A 282 -4.90 3.20 12.41
N GLY A 283 -4.68 4.03 13.38
CA GLY A 283 -4.83 5.48 13.32
C GLY A 283 -5.93 5.98 12.37
N GLY A 284 -5.79 7.10 11.80
CA GLY A 284 -6.79 7.62 10.85
C GLY A 284 -6.16 8.36 9.68
N SER A 285 -4.87 8.68 9.81
CA SER A 285 -4.21 9.60 8.87
C SER A 285 -4.11 9.02 7.46
N GLY A 286 -3.81 7.73 7.31
CA GLY A 286 -3.71 7.10 6.00
C GLY A 286 -4.98 7.23 5.17
N GLY A 287 -6.13 7.01 5.81
CA GLY A 287 -7.43 7.22 5.17
C GLY A 287 -7.70 8.66 4.76
N VAL A 288 -7.28 9.62 5.59
CA VAL A 288 -7.43 11.06 5.32
C VAL A 288 -6.48 11.52 4.22
N VAL A 289 -5.23 11.06 4.24
CA VAL A 289 -4.24 11.35 3.18
C VAL A 289 -4.73 10.83 1.84
N ASP A 290 -5.17 9.57 1.80
CA ASP A 290 -5.73 8.94 0.61
C ASP A 290 -6.96 9.71 0.09
N PHE A 291 -7.85 10.11 0.98
CA PHE A 291 -8.98 10.96 0.65
C PHE A 291 -8.52 12.26 -0.02
N GLY A 292 -7.53 12.94 0.56
CA GLY A 292 -7.03 14.22 0.05
C GLY A 292 -6.57 14.17 -1.40
N PHE A 293 -5.69 13.23 -1.75
CA PHE A 293 -5.21 13.15 -3.13
C PHE A 293 -6.29 12.63 -4.11
N ARG A 294 -7.18 11.73 -3.67
CA ARG A 294 -8.28 11.23 -4.50
C ARG A 294 -9.23 12.35 -4.87
N MET A 295 -9.57 13.22 -3.91
CA MET A 295 -10.42 14.39 -4.16
C MET A 295 -9.76 15.41 -5.09
N TYR A 296 -8.45 15.57 -5.05
CA TYR A 296 -7.73 16.39 -6.01
C TYR A 296 -7.91 15.91 -7.46
N PHE A 297 -7.76 14.61 -7.71
CA PHE A 297 -7.99 14.06 -9.05
C PHE A 297 -9.42 14.26 -9.52
N LEU A 298 -10.39 14.09 -8.63
CA LEU A 298 -11.81 14.34 -8.94
C LEU A 298 -12.06 15.82 -9.20
N HIS A 299 -11.50 16.72 -8.39
CA HIS A 299 -11.59 18.17 -8.62
C HIS A 299 -11.01 18.58 -9.97
N LYS A 300 -9.83 18.08 -10.33
CA LYS A 300 -9.21 18.37 -11.63
C LYS A 300 -10.07 17.93 -12.82
N ALA A 301 -10.82 16.85 -12.68
CA ALA A 301 -11.69 16.33 -13.74
C ALA A 301 -13.08 17.01 -13.76
N PHE A 302 -13.58 17.37 -12.59
CA PHE A 302 -14.93 17.91 -12.37
C PHE A 302 -14.94 19.07 -11.36
N PRO A 303 -14.30 20.21 -11.72
CA PRO A 303 -14.15 21.33 -10.78
C PRO A 303 -15.50 21.96 -10.32
N ASP A 304 -16.52 21.86 -11.15
CA ASP A 304 -17.86 22.37 -10.82
C ASP A 304 -18.65 21.45 -9.86
N ILE A 305 -18.18 20.20 -9.67
CA ILE A 305 -18.83 19.22 -8.80
C ILE A 305 -18.05 19.02 -7.50
N VAL A 306 -16.72 19.04 -7.57
CA VAL A 306 -15.84 18.67 -6.47
C VAL A 306 -15.05 19.89 -6.02
N SER A 307 -15.30 20.34 -4.80
CA SER A 307 -14.57 21.49 -4.22
C SER A 307 -13.10 21.16 -3.97
N PRO A 308 -12.17 22.10 -4.19
CA PRO A 308 -10.76 21.94 -3.81
C PRO A 308 -10.57 21.85 -2.29
N GLU A 309 -11.55 22.36 -1.51
CA GLU A 309 -11.52 22.35 -0.04
C GLU A 309 -11.35 20.94 0.55
N TYR A 310 -11.84 19.89 -0.10
CA TYR A 310 -11.66 18.52 0.39
C TYR A 310 -10.19 18.13 0.50
N THR A 311 -9.40 18.48 -0.50
CA THR A 311 -7.95 18.23 -0.50
C THR A 311 -7.24 19.10 0.55
N LEU A 312 -7.59 20.37 0.64
CA LEU A 312 -6.96 21.29 1.60
C LEU A 312 -7.26 20.91 3.05
N ARG A 313 -8.49 20.51 3.35
CA ARG A 313 -8.88 20.04 4.69
C ARG A 313 -8.15 18.76 5.06
N ALA A 314 -8.00 17.82 4.13
CA ALA A 314 -7.22 16.61 4.36
C ALA A 314 -5.75 16.93 4.68
N ALA A 315 -5.12 17.82 3.93
CA ALA A 315 -3.75 18.27 4.20
C ALA A 315 -3.63 18.97 5.57
N ASN A 316 -4.57 19.87 5.89
CA ASN A 316 -4.59 20.57 7.17
C ASN A 316 -4.81 19.60 8.35
N TYR A 317 -5.63 18.56 8.18
CA TYR A 317 -5.81 17.54 9.20
C TYR A 317 -4.48 16.86 9.54
N ILE A 318 -3.74 16.44 8.54
CA ILE A 318 -2.42 15.79 8.73
C ILE A 318 -1.41 16.73 9.39
N LEU A 319 -1.50 18.03 9.08
CA LEU A 319 -0.59 19.07 9.60
C LEU A 319 -1.01 19.64 10.97
N GLY A 320 -2.03 19.09 11.62
CA GLY A 320 -2.37 19.44 13.00
C GLY A 320 -3.81 19.89 13.25
N THR A 321 -4.68 19.96 12.22
CA THR A 321 -6.12 20.23 12.44
C THR A 321 -6.88 18.93 12.68
N HIS A 322 -6.56 18.25 13.77
CA HIS A 322 -7.12 16.95 14.14
C HIS A 322 -7.47 16.93 15.65
N PRO A 323 -8.15 15.88 16.16
CA PRO A 323 -8.43 15.73 17.59
C PRO A 323 -7.15 15.67 18.41
N ALA A 324 -7.25 16.10 19.65
CA ALA A 324 -6.29 15.92 20.73
C ALA A 324 -5.03 16.83 20.70
N SER A 325 -4.49 17.24 19.58
CA SER A 325 -3.33 18.14 19.55
C SER A 325 -3.25 18.94 18.24
N SER A 326 -2.31 19.87 18.19
CA SER A 326 -1.94 20.60 16.97
C SER A 326 -0.61 20.08 16.36
N THR A 327 -0.19 18.90 16.75
CA THR A 327 1.07 18.29 16.29
C THR A 327 0.88 17.69 14.90
N SER A 328 1.74 18.06 13.96
CA SER A 328 1.77 17.43 12.63
C SER A 328 2.13 15.95 12.72
N TYR A 329 1.42 15.12 11.98
CA TYR A 329 1.73 13.70 11.82
C TYR A 329 2.91 13.45 10.88
N VAL A 330 3.43 14.49 10.25
CA VAL A 330 4.60 14.42 9.38
C VAL A 330 5.80 14.94 10.14
N SER A 331 6.75 14.08 10.42
CA SER A 331 7.95 14.46 11.18
C SER A 331 8.74 15.56 10.48
N SER A 332 9.17 16.57 11.23
CA SER A 332 9.86 17.79 10.76
C SER A 332 9.04 18.72 9.87
N VAL A 333 7.75 18.52 9.76
CA VAL A 333 6.87 19.43 8.99
C VAL A 333 5.87 20.11 9.92
N GLY A 334 5.76 21.43 9.82
CA GLY A 334 4.93 22.24 10.70
C GLY A 334 5.69 22.83 11.90
N THR A 335 5.02 23.66 12.69
CA THR A 335 5.59 24.33 13.88
C THR A 335 5.77 23.37 15.06
N SER A 336 4.93 22.36 15.14
CA SER A 336 5.04 21.23 16.05
C SER A 336 4.81 19.95 15.27
N SER A 337 5.70 19.00 15.38
CA SER A 337 5.62 17.74 14.63
C SER A 337 6.04 16.56 15.47
N LYS A 338 5.60 15.37 15.10
CA LYS A 338 6.06 14.13 15.70
C LYS A 338 7.55 13.94 15.41
N LEU A 339 8.36 13.88 16.46
CA LEU A 339 9.82 13.77 16.35
C LEU A 339 10.34 12.35 16.49
N LYS A 340 9.55 11.47 17.07
CA LYS A 340 9.93 10.07 17.29
C LYS A 340 8.74 9.18 17.01
N ALA A 341 8.96 8.13 16.23
CA ALA A 341 7.99 7.10 15.97
C ALA A 341 8.68 5.75 15.80
N TYR A 342 7.92 4.67 15.91
CA TYR A 342 8.39 3.35 15.58
C TYR A 342 8.55 3.25 14.06
N GLY A 343 9.72 2.98 13.58
CA GLY A 343 9.94 2.99 12.12
C GLY A 343 11.15 2.24 11.68
N ASN A 344 11.77 1.54 12.62
CA ASN A 344 12.93 0.75 12.32
C ASN A 344 12.88 -0.56 13.10
N ASN A 345 13.20 -1.63 12.44
CA ASN A 345 13.23 -2.97 13.01
C ASN A 345 14.17 -3.14 14.21
N ARG A 346 15.08 -2.20 14.41
CA ARG A 346 16.09 -2.24 15.47
C ARG A 346 15.92 -1.19 16.52
N ALA A 347 15.21 -0.11 16.20
CA ALA A 347 15.12 1.04 17.07
C ALA A 347 13.68 1.25 17.50
N ASP A 348 13.47 1.29 18.77
CA ASP A 348 12.16 1.50 19.37
C ASP A 348 11.60 2.87 19.00
N ASN A 349 12.48 3.88 18.90
CA ASN A 349 12.12 5.23 18.54
C ASN A 349 13.08 5.79 17.51
N THR A 350 12.59 5.99 16.31
CA THR A 350 13.37 6.49 15.17
C THR A 350 12.84 7.84 14.74
N PHE A 351 13.75 8.73 14.35
CA PHE A 351 13.42 9.99 13.72
C PHE A 351 13.70 9.90 12.22
N ILE A 352 12.62 10.00 11.42
CA ILE A 352 12.69 10.00 9.96
C ILE A 352 12.02 11.28 9.47
N PRO A 353 12.79 12.30 9.04
CA PRO A 353 12.20 13.52 8.48
C PRO A 353 11.28 13.22 7.30
N GLY A 354 10.08 13.78 7.31
CA GLY A 354 9.06 13.49 6.30
C GLY A 354 8.31 12.17 6.50
N GLY A 355 8.69 11.37 7.49
CA GLY A 355 7.96 10.16 7.85
C GLY A 355 6.56 10.50 8.38
N VAL A 356 5.55 9.73 7.96
CA VAL A 356 4.15 9.92 8.34
C VAL A 356 3.73 8.82 9.29
N ILE A 357 3.08 9.21 10.38
CA ILE A 357 2.51 8.28 11.37
C ILE A 357 1.01 8.10 11.14
N PRO A 358 0.40 6.97 11.60
CA PRO A 358 -1.04 6.73 11.47
C PRO A 358 -1.90 7.73 12.23
N GLY A 359 -1.34 8.37 13.25
CA GLY A 359 -2.01 9.38 14.04
C GLY A 359 -2.96 8.82 15.09
N TYR A 360 -3.74 9.70 15.68
CA TYR A 360 -4.57 9.36 16.84
C TYR A 360 -5.85 8.63 16.46
N VAL A 361 -6.23 7.69 17.29
CA VAL A 361 -7.46 6.92 17.16
C VAL A 361 -8.61 7.66 17.85
N ILE A 362 -9.77 7.64 17.24
CA ILE A 362 -11.00 8.10 17.89
C ILE A 362 -11.72 6.89 18.45
N ILE A 363 -11.79 6.78 19.78
CA ILE A 363 -12.53 5.73 20.47
C ILE A 363 -13.95 6.24 20.72
N LYS A 364 -14.92 5.46 20.30
CA LYS A 364 -16.32 5.82 20.55
C LYS A 364 -16.62 5.90 22.06
N PRO A 365 -17.48 6.85 22.54
CA PRO A 365 -18.31 7.71 21.71
C PRO A 365 -17.62 8.89 21.04
N ASP A 366 -16.54 9.47 21.57
CA ASP A 366 -15.85 10.62 20.97
C ASP A 366 -14.49 10.89 21.64
N PHE A 367 -13.86 9.88 22.21
CA PHE A 367 -12.57 10.07 22.88
C PHE A 367 -11.41 9.88 21.91
N PRO A 368 -10.64 10.93 21.60
CA PRO A 368 -9.38 10.77 20.92
C PRO A 368 -8.40 10.08 21.87
N GLU A 369 -7.86 8.97 21.49
CA GLU A 369 -6.72 8.38 22.17
C GLU A 369 -5.44 9.01 21.60
N CYS A 370 -4.64 9.55 22.49
CA CYS A 370 -3.42 10.24 22.17
C CYS A 370 -2.40 9.99 23.27
N ILE A 371 -1.69 8.87 23.16
CA ILE A 371 -0.64 8.53 24.12
C ILE A 371 0.70 8.77 23.45
N ASP A 372 1.23 9.99 23.62
CA ASP A 372 2.43 10.46 22.93
C ASP A 372 3.73 9.82 23.43
N ASP A 373 3.77 9.34 24.63
CA ASP A 373 4.95 8.86 25.33
C ASP A 373 5.09 7.33 25.36
N PHE A 374 4.10 6.61 24.82
CA PHE A 374 4.12 5.15 24.76
C PHE A 374 4.47 4.63 23.36
N GLY A 375 5.74 4.29 23.17
CA GLY A 375 6.28 3.92 21.85
C GLY A 375 5.79 2.61 21.23
N PHE A 376 4.93 1.83 21.92
CA PHE A 376 4.40 0.56 21.40
C PHE A 376 2.99 0.65 20.80
N LEU A 377 2.42 1.83 20.74
CA LEU A 377 1.16 2.02 20.04
C LEU A 377 1.40 2.14 18.54
N TRP A 378 1.74 1.06 17.90
CA TRP A 378 2.04 1.01 16.47
C TRP A 378 0.92 1.61 15.61
N PHE A 379 -0.32 1.39 15.98
CA PHE A 379 -1.48 1.92 15.29
C PHE A 379 -1.62 3.45 15.36
N GLU A 380 -0.80 4.13 16.17
CA GLU A 380 -0.71 5.59 16.26
C GLU A 380 0.66 6.13 15.83
N HIS A 381 1.73 5.39 16.11
CA HIS A 381 3.09 5.92 16.10
C HIS A 381 4.07 5.18 15.18
N GLU A 382 3.63 4.31 14.31
CA GLU A 382 4.51 3.67 13.33
C GLU A 382 4.66 4.52 12.08
N TYR A 383 5.89 4.68 11.56
CA TYR A 383 6.07 5.24 10.23
C TYR A 383 5.62 4.24 9.16
N VAL A 384 4.67 4.65 8.33
CA VAL A 384 4.09 3.79 7.29
C VAL A 384 4.48 4.28 5.91
N ILE A 385 5.24 3.46 5.17
CA ILE A 385 5.72 3.82 3.82
C ILE A 385 4.58 4.15 2.86
N GLY A 386 3.47 3.40 2.91
CA GLY A 386 2.30 3.64 2.07
C GLY A 386 1.65 4.99 2.34
N GLU A 387 1.55 5.38 3.60
CA GLU A 387 1.00 6.67 4.01
C GLU A 387 1.93 7.83 3.61
N ALA A 388 3.25 7.64 3.75
CA ALA A 388 4.23 8.62 3.31
C ALA A 388 4.17 8.84 1.79
N ALA A 389 4.02 7.79 1.00
CA ALA A 389 3.84 7.89 -0.46
C ALA A 389 2.55 8.64 -0.83
N SER A 390 1.44 8.32 -0.16
CA SER A 390 0.16 9.04 -0.33
C SER A 390 0.27 10.50 0.12
N TRP A 391 1.02 10.79 1.19
CA TRP A 391 1.26 12.15 1.65
C TRP A 391 2.02 13.00 0.63
N ILE A 392 3.04 12.46 -0.02
CA ILE A 392 3.75 13.17 -1.09
C ILE A 392 2.75 13.62 -2.17
N LEU A 393 1.82 12.76 -2.57
CA LEU A 393 0.78 13.11 -3.54
C LEU A 393 -0.18 14.18 -2.99
N ALA A 394 -0.66 14.02 -1.75
CA ALA A 394 -1.61 14.95 -1.14
C ALA A 394 -1.00 16.34 -0.90
N ALA A 395 0.26 16.41 -0.46
CA ALA A 395 0.96 17.68 -0.26
C ALA A 395 1.18 18.43 -1.58
N ASN A 396 1.62 17.73 -2.64
CA ASN A 396 1.76 18.33 -3.97
C ASN A 396 0.39 18.75 -4.54
N ALA A 397 -0.67 18.00 -4.25
CA ALA A 397 -2.03 18.35 -4.66
C ALA A 397 -2.51 19.62 -3.98
N ALA A 398 -2.28 19.74 -2.67
CA ALA A 398 -2.63 20.96 -1.91
C ALA A 398 -1.83 22.17 -2.41
N ASP A 399 -0.53 22.03 -2.63
CA ASP A 399 0.32 23.09 -3.21
C ASP A 399 -0.18 23.54 -4.58
N ALA A 400 -0.56 22.60 -5.46
CA ALA A 400 -1.09 22.91 -6.79
C ALA A 400 -2.48 23.59 -6.77
N ILE A 401 -3.23 23.50 -5.68
CA ILE A 401 -4.51 24.18 -5.51
C ILE A 401 -4.29 25.64 -5.07
N VAL A 402 -3.31 25.89 -4.19
CA VAL A 402 -3.10 27.22 -3.60
C VAL A 402 -2.22 28.15 -4.45
N ARG A 403 -1.51 27.60 -5.44
CA ARG A 403 -0.76 28.39 -6.45
C ARG A 403 -1.68 28.87 -7.57
#